data_cd2bf749e3f9b9ade1a13f8e10a47c5d
#
_entry.id   cd2bf749e3f9b9ade1a13f8e10a47c5d
#
_cell.length_a   1.000
_cell.length_b   1.000
_cell.length_c   1.000
_cell.angle_alpha   90.00
_cell.angle_beta   90.00
_cell.angle_gamma   90.00
#
_symmetry.space_group_name_H-M   'P 1'
#
loop_
_entity.id
_entity.type
_entity.pdbx_description
1 polymer ?
#
loop_
_entity_poly.entity_id
_entity_poly.type
_entity_poly.pdbx_seq_one_letter_code
_entity_poly.pdbx_strand_id
1 'polypeptide(L)'
;PSQNVPEIHVEAYQWGWNFRYPDHGEILTKDVLYLPEGEAVDLHITSRDVIHSFWIPKLGGKMDAIPGKVNVMRIRAEEAGTYKGLCSEFCGVSHTIMRFDVNVIAPEEINQRLLQEASDE
;
A
#
# COMPACT_ATOMS: atom_id res chain seq x y z
N PRO A 1 19.86 7.58 3.04
CA PRO A 1 18.46 7.59 2.67
C PRO A 1 17.96 9.00 2.52
N SER A 2 17.07 9.20 1.58
CA SER A 2 16.47 10.49 1.40
C SER A 2 15.55 10.79 2.57
N GLN A 3 15.73 11.96 3.18
CA GLN A 3 14.94 12.33 4.34
C GLN A 3 13.59 12.90 3.97
N ASN A 4 13.35 13.11 2.66
CA ASN A 4 12.12 13.74 2.19
C ASN A 4 11.22 12.79 1.41
N VAL A 5 11.48 11.49 1.51
CA VAL A 5 10.64 10.50 0.84
C VAL A 5 9.44 10.22 1.74
N PRO A 6 8.22 10.42 1.25
CA PRO A 6 7.04 10.14 2.06
C PRO A 6 6.92 8.65 2.38
N GLU A 7 6.28 8.37 3.51
CA GLU A 7 6.05 7.01 3.97
C GLU A 7 4.58 6.66 3.88
N ILE A 8 4.32 5.40 3.58
CA ILE A 8 2.98 4.83 3.71
C ILE A 8 3.17 3.53 4.48
N HIS A 9 2.35 3.30 5.49
CA HIS A 9 2.42 2.10 6.30
C HIS A 9 1.38 1.10 5.80
N VAL A 10 1.85 -0.11 5.50
CA VAL A 10 1.04 -1.17 4.92
C VAL A 10 0.91 -2.28 5.96
N GLU A 11 -0.32 -2.61 6.31
CA GLU A 11 -0.59 -3.72 7.22
C GLU A 11 -1.44 -4.76 6.51
N ALA A 12 -0.87 -5.96 6.34
CA ALA A 12 -1.60 -7.09 5.77
C ALA A 12 -2.31 -7.84 6.90
N TYR A 13 -3.46 -8.39 6.62
CA TYR A 13 -4.20 -9.21 7.57
C TYR A 13 -5.06 -10.21 6.80
N GLN A 14 -5.60 -11.18 7.49
CA GLN A 14 -6.53 -12.14 6.87
C GLN A 14 -7.92 -11.52 6.87
N TRP A 15 -8.48 -11.07 5.74
CA TRP A 15 -7.83 -11.11 4.44
C TRP A 15 -8.05 -9.77 3.75
N GLY A 16 -7.11 -8.89 3.90
CA GLY A 16 -7.17 -7.56 3.31
C GLY A 16 -5.92 -6.75 3.62
N TRP A 17 -5.99 -5.50 3.25
CA TRP A 17 -4.86 -4.58 3.35
C TRP A 17 -5.31 -3.24 3.92
N ASN A 18 -4.59 -2.75 4.92
CA ASN A 18 -4.76 -1.40 5.43
C ASN A 18 -3.57 -0.55 5.03
N PHE A 19 -3.83 0.67 4.58
CA PHE A 19 -2.79 1.62 4.22
C PHE A 19 -2.97 2.88 5.06
N ARG A 20 -1.94 3.28 5.79
CA ARG A 20 -1.95 4.46 6.64
C ARG A 20 -0.96 5.48 6.12
N TYR A 21 -1.38 6.74 6.07
CA TYR A 21 -0.63 7.82 5.44
C TYR A 21 -0.21 8.85 6.49
N PRO A 22 0.96 8.66 7.15
CA PRO A 22 1.37 9.58 8.22
C PRO A 22 1.49 11.03 7.78
N ASP A 23 1.90 11.26 6.53
CA ASP A 23 2.08 12.61 6.01
C ASP A 23 0.76 13.28 5.64
N HIS A 24 -0.35 12.60 5.78
CA HIS A 24 -1.68 13.09 5.44
C HIS A 24 -2.64 12.86 6.60
N GLY A 25 -2.21 13.26 7.80
CA GLY A 25 -3.09 13.21 8.97
C GLY A 25 -3.43 11.82 9.47
N GLU A 26 -2.57 10.85 9.17
CA GLU A 26 -2.77 9.45 9.60
C GLU A 26 -4.04 8.82 9.03
N ILE A 27 -4.50 9.30 7.89
CA ILE A 27 -5.67 8.72 7.24
C ILE A 27 -5.40 7.27 6.88
N LEU A 28 -6.42 6.44 7.05
CA LEU A 28 -6.36 5.01 6.75
C LEU A 28 -7.27 4.70 5.57
N THR A 29 -6.75 3.95 4.59
CA THR A 29 -7.59 3.40 3.52
C THR A 29 -7.55 1.88 3.59
N LYS A 30 -8.62 1.25 3.12
CA LYS A 30 -8.74 -0.20 3.16
C LYS A 30 -8.84 -0.74 1.74
N ASP A 31 -7.92 -1.62 1.39
CA ASP A 31 -7.87 -2.31 0.09
C ASP A 31 -7.73 -1.38 -1.11
N VAL A 32 -7.32 -0.13 -0.87
CA VAL A 32 -6.95 0.80 -1.92
C VAL A 32 -5.74 1.62 -1.48
N LEU A 33 -4.73 1.68 -2.33
CA LEU A 33 -3.48 2.40 -2.10
C LEU A 33 -3.41 3.57 -3.07
N TYR A 34 -3.12 4.77 -2.55
CA TYR A 34 -2.90 5.95 -3.37
C TYR A 34 -1.43 6.28 -3.41
N LEU A 35 -0.89 6.42 -4.61
CA LEU A 35 0.53 6.74 -4.81
C LEU A 35 0.68 8.01 -5.64
N PRO A 36 1.68 8.85 -5.35
CA PRO A 36 1.95 10.04 -6.16
C PRO A 36 2.69 9.65 -7.43
N GLU A 37 2.18 10.15 -8.56
CA GLU A 37 2.82 9.94 -9.85
C GLU A 37 4.22 10.56 -9.86
N GLY A 38 5.20 9.78 -10.29
CA GLY A 38 6.55 10.28 -10.51
C GLY A 38 7.39 10.52 -9.27
N GLU A 39 6.90 10.15 -8.09
CA GLU A 39 7.63 10.37 -6.84
C GLU A 39 7.86 9.06 -6.11
N ALA A 40 9.03 8.93 -5.49
CA ALA A 40 9.33 7.76 -4.68
C ALA A 40 8.56 7.78 -3.36
N VAL A 41 8.15 6.61 -2.90
CA VAL A 41 7.47 6.43 -1.62
C VAL A 41 8.11 5.23 -0.93
N ASP A 42 8.32 5.33 0.37
CA ASP A 42 8.77 4.20 1.17
C ASP A 42 7.57 3.53 1.82
N LEU A 43 7.35 2.28 1.45
CA LEU A 43 6.29 1.47 2.02
C LEU A 43 6.86 0.68 3.20
N HIS A 44 6.30 0.90 4.37
CA HIS A 44 6.66 0.19 5.59
C HIS A 44 5.65 -0.93 5.77
N ILE A 45 6.07 -2.16 5.51
CA ILE A 45 5.18 -3.29 5.32
C ILE A 45 5.29 -4.26 6.48
N THR A 46 4.17 -4.58 7.09
CA THR A 46 4.09 -5.55 8.18
C THR A 46 2.80 -6.34 8.08
N SER A 47 2.62 -7.31 8.97
CA SER A 47 1.42 -8.13 9.02
C SER A 47 0.85 -8.12 10.44
N ARG A 48 -0.48 -8.22 10.52
CA ARG A 48 -1.18 -8.34 11.79
C ARG A 48 -1.20 -9.77 12.30
N ASP A 49 -1.16 -10.75 11.40
CA ASP A 49 -1.42 -12.15 11.78
C ASP A 49 -0.40 -13.13 11.18
N VAL A 50 -0.56 -13.55 9.93
CA VAL A 50 0.35 -14.53 9.29
C VAL A 50 1.23 -13.82 8.29
N ILE A 51 2.17 -14.55 7.69
CA ILE A 51 3.03 -13.99 6.65
C ILE A 51 2.21 -13.84 5.37
N HIS A 52 2.27 -12.63 4.81
CA HIS A 52 1.69 -12.31 3.51
C HIS A 52 2.82 -11.82 2.60
N SER A 53 2.53 -11.65 1.31
CA SER A 53 3.52 -11.16 0.37
C SER A 53 2.91 -10.05 -0.47
N PHE A 54 3.39 -8.83 -0.27
CA PHE A 54 2.92 -7.63 -0.96
C PHE A 54 3.49 -7.59 -2.37
N TRP A 55 2.64 -7.40 -3.36
CA TRP A 55 3.07 -7.41 -4.75
C TRP A 55 2.16 -6.57 -5.63
N ILE A 56 2.77 -5.62 -6.35
CA ILE A 56 2.10 -4.87 -7.41
C ILE A 56 2.85 -5.23 -8.69
N PRO A 57 2.34 -6.19 -9.48
CA PRO A 57 3.12 -6.78 -10.58
C PRO A 57 3.72 -5.77 -11.56
N LYS A 58 3.00 -4.69 -11.87
CA LYS A 58 3.48 -3.73 -12.84
C LYS A 58 4.48 -2.74 -12.28
N LEU A 59 4.68 -2.69 -10.98
CA LEU A 59 5.53 -1.68 -10.35
C LEU A 59 6.81 -2.24 -9.77
N GLY A 60 6.91 -3.54 -9.55
CA GLY A 60 8.15 -4.07 -9.04
C GLY A 60 8.04 -5.41 -8.37
N GLY A 61 9.02 -5.69 -7.53
CA GLY A 61 9.15 -6.98 -6.88
C GLY A 61 8.21 -7.18 -5.71
N LYS A 62 8.32 -8.35 -5.12
CA LYS A 62 7.52 -8.76 -3.97
C LYS A 62 8.24 -8.43 -2.68
N MET A 63 7.46 -8.17 -1.62
CA MET A 63 8.02 -7.91 -0.30
C MET A 63 7.17 -8.61 0.74
N ASP A 64 7.80 -9.43 1.58
CA ASP A 64 7.08 -10.15 2.61
C ASP A 64 6.56 -9.20 3.69
N ALA A 65 5.32 -9.46 4.12
CA ALA A 65 4.70 -8.79 5.26
C ALA A 65 4.71 -9.79 6.42
N ILE A 66 5.53 -9.52 7.42
CA ILE A 66 5.86 -10.47 8.48
C ILE A 66 5.36 -9.93 9.83
N PRO A 67 4.64 -10.73 10.62
CA PRO A 67 4.21 -10.29 11.96
C PRO A 67 5.42 -9.93 12.82
N GLY A 68 5.33 -8.79 13.49
CA GLY A 68 6.38 -8.33 14.39
C GLY A 68 7.60 -7.74 13.73
N LYS A 69 7.57 -7.59 12.41
CA LYS A 69 8.70 -7.04 11.66
C LYS A 69 8.20 -6.04 10.65
N VAL A 70 8.96 -4.96 10.44
CA VAL A 70 8.66 -3.96 9.41
C VAL A 70 9.72 -4.07 8.32
N ASN A 71 9.29 -4.40 7.11
CA ASN A 71 10.13 -4.38 5.92
C ASN A 71 9.85 -3.11 5.15
N VAL A 72 10.89 -2.45 4.63
CA VAL A 72 10.74 -1.21 3.89
C VAL A 72 11.03 -1.45 2.43
N MET A 73 10.11 -1.02 1.56
CA MET A 73 10.22 -1.15 0.12
C MET A 73 10.03 0.22 -0.51
N ARG A 74 11.02 0.71 -1.25
CA ARG A 74 10.87 1.96 -2.00
C ARG A 74 10.23 1.66 -3.33
N ILE A 75 9.20 2.43 -3.66
CA ILE A 75 8.46 2.24 -4.90
C ILE A 75 8.29 3.59 -5.60
N ARG A 76 8.26 3.56 -6.92
CA ARG A 76 8.05 4.75 -7.73
C ARG A 76 7.20 4.37 -8.94
N ALA A 77 6.05 5.02 -9.08
CA ALA A 77 5.15 4.80 -10.21
C ALA A 77 5.26 5.98 -11.15
N GLU A 78 5.74 5.74 -12.38
CA GLU A 78 5.99 6.82 -13.31
C GLU A 78 4.77 7.28 -14.05
N GLU A 79 3.74 6.44 -14.16
CA GLU A 79 2.55 6.77 -14.93
C GLU A 79 1.31 6.72 -14.07
N ALA A 80 0.49 7.77 -14.15
CA ALA A 80 -0.81 7.80 -13.51
C ALA A 80 -1.71 6.70 -14.06
N GLY A 81 -2.60 6.20 -13.24
CA GLY A 81 -3.54 5.16 -13.64
C GLY A 81 -3.92 4.27 -12.49
N THR A 82 -4.66 3.23 -12.80
CA THR A 82 -5.10 2.24 -11.83
C THR A 82 -4.36 0.94 -12.07
N TYR A 83 -3.77 0.39 -11.01
CA TYR A 83 -3.00 -0.84 -11.04
C TYR A 83 -3.61 -1.82 -10.05
N LYS A 84 -3.21 -3.08 -10.14
CA LYS A 84 -3.67 -4.11 -9.22
C LYS A 84 -2.53 -4.59 -8.35
N GLY A 85 -2.84 -4.84 -7.07
CA GLY A 85 -1.92 -5.49 -6.15
C GLY A 85 -2.57 -6.71 -5.55
N LEU A 86 -1.75 -7.57 -4.96
CA LEU A 86 -2.25 -8.81 -4.37
C LEU A 86 -1.24 -9.41 -3.40
N CYS A 87 -1.70 -10.38 -2.61
CA CYS A 87 -0.83 -11.26 -1.86
C CYS A 87 -0.38 -12.36 -2.81
N SER A 88 0.93 -12.49 -3.01
CA SER A 88 1.46 -13.44 -4.00
C SER A 88 1.70 -14.83 -3.43
N GLU A 89 1.39 -15.05 -2.15
CA GLU A 89 1.58 -16.32 -1.48
C GLU A 89 0.28 -16.76 -0.80
N PHE A 90 0.16 -18.08 -0.57
CA PHE A 90 -0.97 -18.59 0.21
C PHE A 90 -0.90 -18.05 1.63
N CYS A 91 -1.97 -17.42 2.09
CA CYS A 91 -1.99 -16.79 3.40
C CYS A 91 -3.20 -17.20 4.24
N GLY A 92 -3.69 -18.38 4.01
CA GLY A 92 -4.80 -18.92 4.79
C GLY A 92 -5.77 -19.69 3.93
N VAL A 93 -6.94 -19.97 4.49
CA VAL A 93 -7.93 -20.85 3.83
C VAL A 93 -9.00 -20.06 3.07
N SER A 94 -8.77 -18.78 2.84
CA SER A 94 -9.70 -17.99 2.05
C SER A 94 -9.65 -18.45 0.60
N HIS A 95 -10.82 -18.53 -0.04
CA HIS A 95 -10.88 -18.84 -1.47
C HIS A 95 -10.65 -17.60 -2.33
N THR A 96 -10.46 -16.44 -1.69
CA THR A 96 -10.27 -15.16 -2.37
C THR A 96 -8.80 -14.76 -2.28
N ILE A 97 -8.21 -14.39 -3.42
CA ILE A 97 -6.89 -13.79 -3.39
C ILE A 97 -7.03 -12.40 -2.76
N MET A 98 -6.16 -12.10 -1.78
CA MET A 98 -6.15 -10.78 -1.16
C MET A 98 -5.69 -9.75 -2.18
N ARG A 99 -6.63 -8.98 -2.70
CA ARG A 99 -6.35 -7.98 -3.73
C ARG A 99 -6.57 -6.58 -3.20
N PHE A 100 -5.89 -5.62 -3.81
CA PHE A 100 -6.13 -4.22 -3.54
C PHE A 100 -5.94 -3.43 -4.84
N ASP A 101 -6.55 -2.27 -4.89
CA ASP A 101 -6.39 -1.36 -6.01
C ASP A 101 -5.28 -0.38 -5.70
N VAL A 102 -4.56 0.05 -6.74
CA VAL A 102 -3.53 1.08 -6.62
C VAL A 102 -3.90 2.21 -7.57
N ASN A 103 -4.13 3.38 -7.01
CA ASN A 103 -4.44 4.57 -7.79
C ASN A 103 -3.25 5.50 -7.76
N VAL A 104 -2.59 5.64 -8.91
CA VAL A 104 -1.44 6.55 -9.07
C VAL A 104 -2.01 7.85 -9.63
N ILE A 105 -1.90 8.92 -8.84
CA ILE A 105 -2.49 10.21 -9.17
C ILE A 105 -1.47 11.32 -8.97
N ALA A 106 -1.80 12.52 -9.46
CA ALA A 106 -0.91 13.67 -9.29
C ALA A 106 -0.63 13.91 -7.81
N PRO A 107 0.61 14.21 -7.43
CA PRO A 107 0.97 14.39 -6.02
C PRO A 107 0.09 15.41 -5.29
N GLU A 108 -0.27 16.50 -5.96
CA GLU A 108 -1.08 17.55 -5.36
C GLU A 108 -2.53 17.12 -5.10
N GLU A 109 -2.97 15.98 -5.66
CA GLU A 109 -4.33 15.48 -5.47
C GLU A 109 -4.44 14.44 -4.36
N ILE A 110 -3.32 13.98 -3.84
CA ILE A 110 -3.31 12.87 -2.86
C ILE A 110 -4.15 13.23 -1.63
N ASN A 111 -3.88 14.38 -1.03
CA ASN A 111 -4.55 14.75 0.21
C ASN A 111 -6.07 14.83 0.04
N GLN A 112 -6.51 15.43 -1.04
CA GLN A 112 -7.94 15.55 -1.31
C GLN A 112 -8.60 14.20 -1.50
N ARG A 113 -7.94 13.30 -2.24
CA ARG A 113 -8.49 11.96 -2.49
C ARG A 113 -8.55 11.15 -1.20
N LEU A 114 -7.54 11.27 -0.33
CA LEU A 114 -7.55 10.57 0.94
C LEU A 114 -8.66 11.09 1.85
N LEU A 115 -8.86 12.40 1.89
CA LEU A 115 -9.94 12.97 2.68
C LEU A 115 -11.31 12.50 2.19
N GLN A 116 -11.48 12.42 0.88
CA GLN A 116 -12.72 11.94 0.29
C GLN A 116 -12.94 10.46 0.62
N GLU A 117 -11.89 9.66 0.53
CA GLU A 117 -11.97 8.23 0.85
C GLU A 117 -12.35 8.02 2.32
N ALA A 118 -11.75 8.78 3.22
CA ALA A 118 -12.03 8.68 4.64
C ALA A 118 -13.47 9.05 4.97
N SER A 119 -14.03 10.04 4.27
CA SER A 119 -15.39 10.48 4.56
C SER A 119 -16.45 9.53 3.99
N ASP A 120 -16.07 8.66 3.07
CA ASP A 120 -16.99 7.68 2.48
C ASP A 120 -17.11 6.40 3.28
N GLU A 121 -16.34 6.26 4.36
CA GLU A 121 -16.39 5.06 5.20
C GLU A 121 -17.36 5.18 6.35
#